data_1f5d4d0ca200af31a5ad2a84e89cc91b
#
_entry.id   1f5d4d0ca200af31a5ad2a84e89cc91b
#
_cell.length_a   1.000
_cell.length_b   1.000
_cell.length_c   1.000
_cell.angle_alpha   90.00
_cell.angle_beta   90.00
_cell.angle_gamma   90.00
#
_symmetry.space_group_name_H-M   'P 1'
#
loop_
_entity.id
_entity.type
_entity.pdbx_description
1 polymer ?
#
loop_
_entity_poly.entity_id
_entity_poly.type
_entity_poly.pdbx_seq_one_letter_code
_entity_poly.pdbx_strand_id
1 'polypeptide(L)'
;MSSSHRLAPVSLGELFNAVQKKLPASVHATLCGSPDIPISAIAPLELAPPASIAFVSNVKYESLIDSTTADCLIVSPALGKRAKSRGACIEASDPYLFFAVLTQWWRARQRVGLESGVHASAVVDPTASIAATATVGPLAVIGAYAEVGEYARIDAHACLEAHAHIGANTHICSQVVVGFDCTVGQRCVVHAGVVIGADGFGFAQHAGEWVKIEQLGAVLIGDDVEIGANTCIDRGALGDTVIGNGVKLDNLVQIGHNVHVGEHTAMAGCVGVAGSARIGAHCTVGGGAIVLGHLALVDNVHISAASVVMRSI
;
A
#
# COMPACT_ATOMS: atom_id res chain seq x y z
N MET A 1 -25.59 -8.17 -12.15
CA MET A 1 -24.32 -8.62 -11.54
C MET A 1 -23.39 -8.95 -12.68
N SER A 2 -22.35 -8.14 -12.85
CA SER A 2 -21.41 -8.22 -13.97
C SER A 2 -20.69 -9.58 -14.01
N SER A 3 -20.63 -10.19 -15.18
CA SER A 3 -19.90 -11.43 -15.49
C SER A 3 -18.39 -11.18 -15.59
N SER A 4 -17.84 -10.42 -14.63
CA SER A 4 -16.42 -10.11 -14.56
C SER A 4 -15.64 -11.34 -14.15
N HIS A 5 -14.77 -11.82 -15.01
CA HIS A 5 -13.58 -12.66 -14.81
C HIS A 5 -13.53 -13.42 -13.46
N ARG A 6 -14.46 -14.37 -13.26
CA ARG A 6 -14.34 -15.29 -12.13
C ARG A 6 -13.13 -16.15 -12.40
N LEU A 7 -12.12 -16.06 -11.54
CA LEU A 7 -11.02 -17.01 -11.56
C LEU A 7 -11.57 -18.42 -11.50
N ALA A 8 -10.88 -19.37 -12.16
CA ALA A 8 -11.18 -20.77 -11.97
C ALA A 8 -11.12 -21.11 -10.48
N PRO A 9 -12.05 -21.97 -9.98
CA PRO A 9 -12.00 -22.46 -8.62
C PRO A 9 -10.62 -23.05 -8.31
N VAL A 10 -10.17 -22.88 -7.08
CA VAL A 10 -8.94 -23.49 -6.57
C VAL A 10 -9.29 -24.42 -5.43
N SER A 11 -8.60 -25.53 -5.27
CA SER A 11 -8.83 -26.42 -4.12
C SER A 11 -8.38 -25.72 -2.82
N LEU A 12 -9.08 -26.00 -1.74
CA LEU A 12 -8.76 -25.47 -0.40
C LEU A 12 -7.32 -25.85 0.01
N GLY A 13 -6.85 -27.04 -0.36
CA GLY A 13 -5.50 -27.50 -0.10
C GLY A 13 -4.43 -26.72 -0.88
N GLU A 14 -4.68 -26.43 -2.16
CA GLU A 14 -3.78 -25.58 -2.96
C GLU A 14 -3.67 -24.18 -2.37
N LEU A 15 -4.81 -23.57 -2.06
CA LEU A 15 -4.90 -22.25 -1.41
C LEU A 15 -4.14 -22.23 -0.09
N PHE A 16 -4.40 -23.19 0.79
CA PHE A 16 -3.74 -23.32 2.09
C PHE A 16 -2.22 -23.43 1.95
N ASN A 17 -1.74 -24.33 1.10
CA ASN A 17 -0.32 -24.55 0.87
C ASN A 17 0.38 -23.32 0.28
N ALA A 18 -0.28 -22.60 -0.62
CA ALA A 18 0.26 -21.39 -1.21
C ALA A 18 0.41 -20.25 -0.19
N VAL A 19 -0.56 -20.08 0.71
CA VAL A 19 -0.52 -19.10 1.79
C VAL A 19 0.51 -19.51 2.84
N GLN A 20 0.51 -20.77 3.27
CA GLN A 20 1.43 -21.31 4.28
C GLN A 20 2.90 -21.04 3.94
N LYS A 21 3.28 -21.17 2.66
CA LYS A 21 4.66 -20.89 2.19
C LYS A 21 5.10 -19.43 2.36
N LYS A 22 4.17 -18.50 2.49
CA LYS A 22 4.43 -17.07 2.61
C LYS A 22 4.30 -16.54 4.03
N LEU A 23 3.79 -17.34 4.94
CA LEU A 23 3.66 -16.95 6.35
C LEU A 23 5.02 -17.00 7.05
N PRO A 24 5.26 -16.09 8.01
CA PRO A 24 6.42 -16.18 8.90
C PRO A 24 6.41 -17.51 9.67
N ALA A 25 7.59 -18.03 9.99
CA ALA A 25 7.72 -19.28 10.74
C ALA A 25 7.05 -19.24 12.14
N SER A 26 6.84 -18.04 12.68
CA SER A 26 6.15 -17.83 13.95
C SER A 26 4.63 -18.00 13.88
N VAL A 27 4.04 -18.04 12.69
CA VAL A 27 2.60 -18.22 12.48
C VAL A 27 2.29 -19.64 12.07
N HIS A 28 1.59 -20.34 12.94
CA HIS A 28 1.15 -21.71 12.70
C HIS A 28 -0.29 -21.71 12.19
N ALA A 29 -0.55 -22.45 11.12
CA ALA A 29 -1.90 -22.66 10.61
C ALA A 29 -2.12 -24.15 10.33
N THR A 30 -3.36 -24.61 10.54
CA THR A 30 -3.76 -25.99 10.33
C THR A 30 -5.06 -26.03 9.52
N LEU A 31 -5.05 -26.78 8.43
CA LEU A 31 -6.25 -27.06 7.65
C LEU A 31 -7.01 -28.23 8.29
N CYS A 32 -8.27 -28.02 8.58
CA CYS A 32 -9.21 -29.02 9.09
C CYS A 32 -10.32 -29.22 8.05
N GLY A 33 -10.59 -30.46 7.66
CA GLY A 33 -11.57 -30.81 6.62
C GLY A 33 -10.92 -31.24 5.31
N SER A 34 -11.73 -31.45 4.27
CA SER A 34 -11.23 -31.91 2.97
C SER A 34 -10.42 -30.83 2.26
N PRO A 35 -9.22 -31.16 1.77
CA PRO A 35 -8.43 -30.24 0.94
C PRO A 35 -9.00 -30.03 -0.47
N ASP A 36 -9.95 -30.87 -0.90
CA ASP A 36 -10.49 -30.85 -2.27
C ASP A 36 -11.67 -29.89 -2.44
N ILE A 37 -12.13 -29.24 -1.37
CA ILE A 37 -13.22 -28.27 -1.42
C ILE A 37 -12.87 -27.14 -2.41
N PRO A 38 -13.73 -26.90 -3.44
CA PRO A 38 -13.48 -25.83 -4.40
C PRO A 38 -13.78 -24.45 -3.79
N ILE A 39 -12.83 -23.53 -3.89
CA ILE A 39 -12.98 -22.14 -3.46
C ILE A 39 -12.95 -21.22 -4.69
N SER A 40 -14.03 -20.51 -4.90
CA SER A 40 -14.22 -19.57 -6.01
C SER A 40 -14.20 -18.09 -5.58
N ALA A 41 -14.33 -17.84 -4.28
CA ALA A 41 -14.40 -16.47 -3.75
C ALA A 41 -13.86 -16.36 -2.31
N ILE A 42 -13.37 -15.17 -1.98
CA ILE A 42 -13.22 -14.70 -0.61
C ILE A 42 -14.41 -13.79 -0.34
N ALA A 43 -15.13 -13.99 0.75
CA ALA A 43 -16.37 -13.27 1.01
C ALA A 43 -16.52 -12.84 2.47
N PRO A 44 -17.29 -11.75 2.75
CA PRO A 44 -17.70 -11.41 4.10
C PRO A 44 -18.53 -12.53 4.72
N LEU A 45 -18.37 -12.75 6.02
CA LEU A 45 -18.99 -13.87 6.74
C LEU A 45 -20.52 -13.93 6.56
N GLU A 46 -21.19 -12.78 6.62
CA GLU A 46 -22.64 -12.65 6.55
C GLU A 46 -23.20 -12.86 5.13
N LEU A 47 -22.38 -12.64 4.12
CA LEU A 47 -22.79 -12.63 2.71
C LEU A 47 -22.07 -13.72 1.90
N ALA A 48 -21.41 -14.63 2.56
CA ALA A 48 -20.57 -15.65 1.92
C ALA A 48 -21.45 -16.63 1.10
N PRO A 49 -21.27 -16.73 -0.22
CA PRO A 49 -21.94 -17.73 -1.03
C PRO A 49 -21.27 -19.10 -0.85
N PRO A 50 -21.89 -20.21 -1.30
CA PRO A 50 -21.21 -21.48 -1.45
C PRO A 50 -19.93 -21.36 -2.31
N ALA A 51 -18.99 -22.25 -2.13
CA ALA A 51 -17.66 -22.23 -2.74
C ALA A 51 -16.84 -20.98 -2.35
N SER A 52 -17.01 -20.47 -1.14
CA SER A 52 -16.24 -19.34 -0.62
C SER A 52 -15.52 -19.65 0.68
N ILE A 53 -14.48 -18.86 0.94
CA ILE A 53 -13.77 -18.81 2.20
C ILE A 53 -14.06 -17.46 2.89
N ALA A 54 -14.37 -17.50 4.18
CA ALA A 54 -14.60 -16.32 5.01
C ALA A 54 -13.68 -16.30 6.23
N PHE A 55 -13.57 -15.14 6.87
CA PHE A 55 -12.66 -14.89 7.97
C PHE A 55 -13.40 -14.45 9.23
N VAL A 56 -13.03 -15.02 10.39
CA VAL A 56 -13.57 -14.67 11.71
C VAL A 56 -12.44 -14.68 12.74
N SER A 57 -12.03 -13.50 13.22
CA SER A 57 -11.04 -13.39 14.31
C SER A 57 -11.65 -13.01 15.65
N ASN A 58 -12.79 -12.32 15.63
CA ASN A 58 -13.39 -11.77 16.85
C ASN A 58 -14.54 -12.64 17.33
N VAL A 59 -14.49 -13.06 18.62
CA VAL A 59 -15.50 -13.86 19.29
C VAL A 59 -16.91 -13.22 19.24
N LYS A 60 -17.00 -11.90 19.11
CA LYS A 60 -18.30 -11.22 18.92
C LYS A 60 -19.10 -11.71 17.71
N TYR A 61 -18.42 -12.24 16.69
CA TYR A 61 -19.04 -12.78 15.49
C TYR A 61 -19.22 -14.30 15.53
N GLU A 62 -19.01 -14.92 16.69
CA GLU A 62 -19.11 -16.38 16.88
C GLU A 62 -20.47 -16.93 16.45
N SER A 63 -21.57 -16.20 16.73
CA SER A 63 -22.92 -16.61 16.32
C SER A 63 -23.12 -16.71 14.81
N LEU A 64 -22.35 -15.98 14.03
CA LEU A 64 -22.42 -15.99 12.57
C LEU A 64 -21.71 -17.22 11.97
N ILE A 65 -20.89 -17.93 12.74
CA ILE A 65 -20.23 -19.16 12.29
C ILE A 65 -21.25 -20.21 11.86
N ASP A 66 -22.36 -20.33 12.59
CA ASP A 66 -23.36 -21.35 12.33
C ASP A 66 -24.32 -20.98 11.17
N SER A 67 -24.48 -19.70 10.89
CA SER A 67 -25.42 -19.20 9.89
C SER A 67 -24.80 -18.93 8.53
N THR A 68 -23.46 -18.77 8.45
CA THR A 68 -22.78 -18.50 7.17
C THR A 68 -22.84 -19.70 6.21
N THR A 69 -22.91 -19.45 4.92
CA THR A 69 -22.87 -20.46 3.87
C THR A 69 -21.48 -20.66 3.26
N ALA A 70 -20.43 -20.02 3.83
CA ALA A 70 -19.04 -20.23 3.41
C ALA A 70 -18.64 -21.69 3.59
N ASP A 71 -17.93 -22.27 2.64
CA ASP A 71 -17.46 -23.67 2.74
C ASP A 71 -16.23 -23.84 3.61
N CYS A 72 -15.48 -22.78 3.82
CA CYS A 72 -14.34 -22.77 4.73
C CYS A 72 -14.27 -21.48 5.54
N LEU A 73 -13.83 -21.59 6.81
CA LEU A 73 -13.62 -20.46 7.70
C LEU A 73 -12.16 -20.36 8.13
N ILE A 74 -11.59 -19.15 8.08
CA ILE A 74 -10.31 -18.84 8.74
C ILE A 74 -10.65 -18.35 10.15
N VAL A 75 -10.12 -19.02 11.17
CA VAL A 75 -10.48 -18.75 12.57
C VAL A 75 -9.26 -18.76 13.49
N SER A 76 -9.41 -18.09 14.65
CA SER A 76 -8.45 -18.23 15.75
C SER A 76 -8.61 -19.59 16.45
N PRO A 77 -7.60 -20.08 17.22
CA PRO A 77 -7.72 -21.30 18.02
C PRO A 77 -8.91 -21.29 18.99
N ALA A 78 -9.28 -20.12 19.51
CA ALA A 78 -10.44 -19.98 20.40
C ALA A 78 -11.78 -20.37 19.73
N LEU A 79 -11.91 -20.12 18.43
CA LEU A 79 -13.10 -20.45 17.62
C LEU A 79 -12.98 -21.79 16.90
N GLY A 80 -11.80 -22.43 16.93
CA GLY A 80 -11.48 -23.64 16.18
C GLY A 80 -12.44 -24.79 16.44
N LYS A 81 -12.82 -25.06 17.70
CA LYS A 81 -13.76 -26.15 18.03
C LYS A 81 -15.11 -25.97 17.35
N ARG A 82 -15.68 -24.74 17.37
CA ARG A 82 -16.98 -24.45 16.77
C ARG A 82 -16.92 -24.50 15.24
N ALA A 83 -15.86 -23.92 14.66
CA ALA A 83 -15.67 -23.98 13.22
C ALA A 83 -15.55 -25.42 12.69
N LYS A 84 -14.78 -26.28 13.38
CA LYS A 84 -14.64 -27.72 13.05
C LYS A 84 -15.95 -28.49 13.12
N SER A 85 -16.82 -28.18 14.08
CA SER A 85 -18.13 -28.85 14.18
C SER A 85 -19.08 -28.47 13.04
N ARG A 86 -18.87 -27.30 12.42
CA ARG A 86 -19.65 -26.85 11.27
C ARG A 86 -19.12 -27.43 9.94
N GLY A 87 -17.81 -27.53 9.76
CA GLY A 87 -17.22 -27.97 8.48
C GLY A 87 -15.74 -27.67 8.36
N ALA A 88 -15.28 -27.44 7.12
CA ALA A 88 -13.89 -27.15 6.90
C ALA A 88 -13.49 -25.78 7.47
N CYS A 89 -12.31 -25.74 8.08
CA CYS A 89 -11.74 -24.51 8.57
C CYS A 89 -10.21 -24.50 8.52
N ILE A 90 -9.63 -23.31 8.53
CA ILE A 90 -8.20 -23.06 8.74
C ILE A 90 -8.07 -22.41 10.11
N GLU A 91 -7.51 -23.15 11.06
CA GLU A 91 -7.18 -22.62 12.38
C GLU A 91 -5.78 -22.02 12.35
N ALA A 92 -5.65 -20.70 12.56
CA ALA A 92 -4.38 -19.99 12.51
C ALA A 92 -4.09 -19.26 13.82
N SER A 93 -2.84 -19.28 14.28
CA SER A 93 -2.41 -18.55 15.48
C SER A 93 -2.53 -17.03 15.32
N ASP A 94 -2.36 -16.55 14.08
CA ASP A 94 -2.72 -15.20 13.64
C ASP A 94 -3.62 -15.27 12.41
N PRO A 95 -4.94 -15.36 12.60
CA PRO A 95 -5.89 -15.49 11.50
C PRO A 95 -5.98 -14.22 10.65
N TYR A 96 -5.66 -13.05 11.21
CA TYR A 96 -5.67 -11.80 10.47
C TYR A 96 -4.51 -11.72 9.48
N LEU A 97 -3.31 -12.12 9.91
CA LEU A 97 -2.16 -12.21 9.01
C LEU A 97 -2.37 -13.30 7.95
N PHE A 98 -2.94 -14.47 8.32
CA PHE A 98 -3.29 -15.49 7.34
C PHE A 98 -4.22 -14.93 6.26
N PHE A 99 -5.26 -14.19 6.66
CA PHE A 99 -6.21 -13.55 5.75
C PHE A 99 -5.53 -12.50 4.86
N ALA A 100 -4.63 -11.68 5.42
CA ALA A 100 -3.89 -10.69 4.64
C ALA A 100 -3.05 -11.35 3.53
N VAL A 101 -2.29 -12.40 3.86
CA VAL A 101 -1.48 -13.16 2.88
C VAL A 101 -2.38 -13.87 1.85
N LEU A 102 -3.53 -14.38 2.28
CA LEU A 102 -4.53 -14.97 1.38
C LEU A 102 -5.03 -13.95 0.34
N THR A 103 -5.39 -12.74 0.78
CA THR A 103 -5.88 -11.71 -0.13
C THR A 103 -4.81 -11.27 -1.13
N GLN A 104 -3.55 -11.18 -0.71
CA GLN A 104 -2.42 -10.89 -1.60
C GLN A 104 -2.23 -12.00 -2.65
N TRP A 105 -2.25 -13.27 -2.22
CA TRP A 105 -2.15 -14.40 -3.13
C TRP A 105 -3.33 -14.45 -4.11
N TRP A 106 -4.54 -14.21 -3.62
CA TRP A 106 -5.74 -14.15 -4.46
C TRP A 106 -5.65 -13.05 -5.51
N ARG A 107 -5.20 -11.86 -5.11
CA ARG A 107 -5.01 -10.73 -6.02
C ARG A 107 -3.95 -11.00 -7.09
N ALA A 108 -2.87 -11.69 -6.71
CA ALA A 108 -1.83 -12.06 -7.66
C ALA A 108 -2.36 -12.98 -8.79
N ARG A 109 -3.26 -13.93 -8.47
CA ARG A 109 -3.92 -14.77 -9.48
C ARG A 109 -4.79 -13.97 -10.48
N GLN A 110 -5.38 -12.86 -10.05
CA GLN A 110 -6.17 -11.98 -10.91
C GLN A 110 -5.31 -11.17 -11.89
N ARG A 111 -4.02 -11.01 -11.60
CA ARG A 111 -3.08 -10.21 -12.40
C ARG A 111 -2.30 -11.02 -13.44
N VAL A 112 -2.62 -12.29 -13.62
CA VAL A 112 -1.97 -13.14 -14.63
C VAL A 112 -2.32 -12.63 -16.04
N GLY A 113 -1.30 -12.45 -16.90
CA GLY A 113 -1.49 -12.05 -18.30
C GLY A 113 -1.15 -10.60 -18.63
N LEU A 114 -0.55 -9.85 -17.70
CA LEU A 114 0.06 -8.55 -18.04
C LEU A 114 1.44 -8.84 -18.68
N GLU A 115 1.55 -8.60 -19.96
CA GLU A 115 2.82 -8.71 -20.68
C GLU A 115 3.75 -7.58 -20.26
N SER A 116 5.06 -7.90 -20.11
CA SER A 116 6.10 -6.89 -19.91
C SER A 116 6.31 -6.10 -21.21
N GLY A 117 6.80 -4.88 -21.07
CA GLY A 117 7.14 -4.02 -22.20
C GLY A 117 6.49 -2.64 -22.11
N VAL A 118 6.79 -1.83 -23.09
CA VAL A 118 6.33 -0.44 -23.18
C VAL A 118 5.19 -0.37 -24.19
N HIS A 119 4.03 0.14 -23.76
CA HIS A 119 2.88 0.32 -24.64
C HIS A 119 3.21 1.33 -25.76
N ALA A 120 2.76 1.05 -26.97
CA ALA A 120 3.08 1.87 -28.15
C ALA A 120 2.66 3.35 -28.07
N SER A 121 1.71 3.68 -27.20
CA SER A 121 1.28 5.07 -26.97
C SER A 121 1.98 5.74 -25.78
N ALA A 122 2.89 5.06 -25.08
CA ALA A 122 3.69 5.70 -24.04
C ALA A 122 4.74 6.63 -24.68
N VAL A 123 5.02 7.74 -24.01
CA VAL A 123 6.07 8.67 -24.42
C VAL A 123 7.28 8.44 -23.53
N VAL A 124 8.36 7.93 -24.11
CA VAL A 124 9.58 7.59 -23.37
C VAL A 124 10.75 8.39 -23.95
N ASP A 125 11.45 9.11 -23.09
CA ASP A 125 12.68 9.80 -23.48
C ASP A 125 13.76 8.78 -23.86
N PRO A 126 14.53 9.01 -24.94
CA PRO A 126 15.57 8.10 -25.40
C PRO A 126 16.68 7.81 -24.38
N THR A 127 16.87 8.70 -23.39
CA THR A 127 17.86 8.54 -22.32
C THR A 127 17.33 7.77 -21.11
N ALA A 128 16.02 7.49 -21.06
CA ALA A 128 15.42 6.73 -19.96
C ALA A 128 15.87 5.26 -19.97
N SER A 129 16.04 4.68 -18.80
CA SER A 129 16.40 3.27 -18.61
C SER A 129 15.21 2.49 -18.07
N ILE A 130 14.68 1.55 -18.85
CA ILE A 130 13.53 0.72 -18.47
C ILE A 130 13.97 -0.74 -18.49
N ALA A 131 13.83 -1.44 -17.36
CA ALA A 131 14.14 -2.87 -17.29
C ALA A 131 13.24 -3.67 -18.26
N ALA A 132 13.80 -4.68 -18.93
CA ALA A 132 13.08 -5.50 -19.90
C ALA A 132 11.87 -6.25 -19.31
N THR A 133 11.87 -6.46 -18.00
CA THR A 133 10.78 -7.10 -17.25
C THR A 133 9.71 -6.11 -16.76
N ALA A 134 9.95 -4.80 -16.90
CA ALA A 134 9.00 -3.78 -16.49
C ALA A 134 7.82 -3.67 -17.47
N THR A 135 6.72 -3.12 -16.98
CA THR A 135 5.53 -2.83 -17.80
C THR A 135 5.24 -1.33 -17.75
N VAL A 136 5.11 -0.69 -18.90
CA VAL A 136 4.71 0.71 -19.04
C VAL A 136 3.40 0.80 -19.82
N GLY A 137 2.38 1.30 -19.18
CA GLY A 137 1.01 1.38 -19.69
C GLY A 137 0.79 2.48 -20.73
N PRO A 138 -0.40 2.53 -21.34
CA PRO A 138 -0.73 3.49 -22.36
C PRO A 138 -0.70 4.94 -21.84
N LEU A 139 -0.20 5.85 -22.68
CA LEU A 139 -0.12 7.28 -22.41
C LEU A 139 0.68 7.64 -21.14
N ALA A 140 1.50 6.72 -20.62
CA ALA A 140 2.48 7.05 -19.59
C ALA A 140 3.62 7.89 -20.19
N VAL A 141 4.17 8.80 -19.39
CA VAL A 141 5.30 9.66 -19.77
C VAL A 141 6.51 9.31 -18.92
N ILE A 142 7.62 8.98 -19.54
CA ILE A 142 8.89 8.65 -18.87
C ILE A 142 9.94 9.69 -19.31
N GLY A 143 10.35 10.54 -18.41
CA GLY A 143 11.26 11.66 -18.65
C GLY A 143 12.70 11.26 -18.84
N ALA A 144 13.53 12.24 -19.21
CA ALA A 144 14.95 12.06 -19.47
C ALA A 144 15.69 11.47 -18.25
N TYR A 145 16.56 10.48 -18.49
CA TYR A 145 17.34 9.80 -17.45
C TYR A 145 16.51 9.17 -16.32
N ALA A 146 15.20 9.02 -16.51
CA ALA A 146 14.38 8.30 -15.53
C ALA A 146 14.72 6.79 -15.58
N GLU A 147 14.66 6.14 -14.42
CA GLU A 147 14.99 4.73 -14.27
C GLU A 147 13.78 3.93 -13.76
N VAL A 148 13.46 2.82 -14.43
CA VAL A 148 12.37 1.91 -14.06
C VAL A 148 12.94 0.51 -13.85
N GLY A 149 12.90 0.04 -12.61
CA GLY A 149 13.49 -1.22 -12.16
C GLY A 149 12.75 -2.46 -12.64
N GLU A 150 13.36 -3.63 -12.35
CA GLU A 150 12.83 -4.93 -12.76
C GLU A 150 11.43 -5.19 -12.19
N TYR A 151 10.54 -5.75 -13.01
CA TYR A 151 9.15 -6.06 -12.66
C TYR A 151 8.34 -4.88 -12.13
N ALA A 152 8.85 -3.65 -12.26
CA ALA A 152 8.08 -2.46 -11.96
C ALA A 152 6.94 -2.29 -12.96
N ARG A 153 5.85 -1.73 -12.49
CA ARG A 153 4.67 -1.49 -13.29
C ARG A 153 4.28 -0.02 -13.22
N ILE A 154 4.23 0.62 -14.35
CA ILE A 154 3.78 2.01 -14.53
C ILE A 154 2.45 1.94 -15.27
N ASP A 155 1.37 2.32 -14.62
CA ASP A 155 0.03 2.29 -15.22
C ASP A 155 -0.22 3.48 -16.15
N ALA A 156 -1.38 3.47 -16.82
CA ALA A 156 -1.77 4.48 -17.78
C ALA A 156 -1.74 5.92 -17.21
N HIS A 157 -1.29 6.88 -18.02
CA HIS A 157 -1.23 8.30 -17.67
C HIS A 157 -0.33 8.64 -16.46
N ALA A 158 0.49 7.74 -15.96
CA ALA A 158 1.49 8.10 -14.97
C ALA A 158 2.61 8.93 -15.63
N CYS A 159 3.16 9.88 -14.87
CA CYS A 159 4.25 10.75 -15.32
C CYS A 159 5.44 10.59 -14.39
N LEU A 160 6.57 10.13 -14.93
CA LEU A 160 7.86 10.16 -14.28
C LEU A 160 8.68 11.29 -14.90
N GLU A 161 9.02 12.30 -14.11
CA GLU A 161 9.84 13.41 -14.60
C GLU A 161 11.31 13.00 -14.77
N ALA A 162 12.13 13.90 -15.28
CA ALA A 162 13.55 13.63 -15.49
C ALA A 162 14.23 13.21 -14.18
N HIS A 163 15.15 12.22 -14.29
CA HIS A 163 15.90 11.64 -13.16
C HIS A 163 15.04 10.93 -12.10
N ALA A 164 13.74 10.75 -12.31
CA ALA A 164 12.90 9.96 -11.39
C ALA A 164 13.36 8.49 -11.36
N HIS A 165 13.45 7.91 -10.17
CA HIS A 165 13.87 6.51 -10.00
C HIS A 165 12.77 5.67 -9.37
N ILE A 166 12.41 4.54 -10.02
CA ILE A 166 11.41 3.57 -9.54
C ILE A 166 12.07 2.22 -9.32
N GLY A 167 12.09 1.76 -8.08
CA GLY A 167 12.66 0.48 -7.68
C GLY A 167 11.90 -0.74 -8.19
N ALA A 168 12.56 -1.90 -8.11
CA ALA A 168 12.03 -3.17 -8.59
C ALA A 168 10.70 -3.57 -7.90
N ASN A 169 9.80 -4.25 -8.64
CA ASN A 169 8.50 -4.72 -8.16
C ASN A 169 7.55 -3.62 -7.65
N THR A 170 7.85 -2.35 -7.90
CA THR A 170 7.02 -1.20 -7.50
C THR A 170 5.90 -0.98 -8.52
N HIS A 171 4.71 -0.68 -8.01
CA HIS A 171 3.53 -0.41 -8.81
C HIS A 171 3.14 1.07 -8.68
N ILE A 172 3.34 1.80 -9.74
CA ILE A 172 2.88 3.18 -9.93
C ILE A 172 1.53 3.12 -10.65
N CYS A 173 0.45 3.42 -9.93
CA CYS A 173 -0.90 3.39 -10.48
C CYS A 173 -1.16 4.57 -11.44
N SER A 174 -2.32 4.54 -12.10
CA SER A 174 -2.69 5.56 -13.09
C SER A 174 -2.70 6.97 -12.52
N GLN A 175 -2.26 7.95 -13.34
CA GLN A 175 -2.27 9.39 -13.00
C GLN A 175 -1.36 9.79 -11.82
N VAL A 176 -0.42 8.94 -11.43
CA VAL A 176 0.62 9.30 -10.46
C VAL A 176 1.65 10.20 -11.15
N VAL A 177 2.12 11.21 -10.41
CA VAL A 177 3.26 12.03 -10.82
C VAL A 177 4.41 11.78 -9.86
N VAL A 178 5.58 11.42 -10.40
CA VAL A 178 6.85 11.38 -9.67
C VAL A 178 7.74 12.48 -10.24
N GLY A 179 7.96 13.51 -9.45
CA GLY A 179 8.67 14.72 -9.83
C GLY A 179 10.16 14.52 -10.09
N PHE A 180 10.79 15.56 -10.60
CA PHE A 180 12.21 15.61 -10.91
C PHE A 180 13.08 15.13 -9.73
N ASP A 181 14.02 14.22 -10.04
CA ASP A 181 15.03 13.68 -9.10
C ASP A 181 14.46 12.96 -7.86
N CYS A 182 13.18 12.58 -7.89
CA CYS A 182 12.53 11.84 -6.80
C CYS A 182 12.75 10.33 -6.95
N THR A 183 12.89 9.65 -5.80
CA THR A 183 13.12 8.20 -5.74
C THR A 183 11.97 7.49 -5.03
N VAL A 184 11.49 6.39 -5.61
CA VAL A 184 10.58 5.43 -4.98
C VAL A 184 11.29 4.07 -4.93
N GLY A 185 11.43 3.52 -3.74
CA GLY A 185 12.10 2.24 -3.49
C GLY A 185 11.40 1.04 -4.12
N GLN A 186 11.78 -0.15 -3.68
CA GLN A 186 11.27 -1.41 -4.20
C GLN A 186 9.97 -1.85 -3.53
N ARG A 187 9.17 -2.68 -4.21
CA ARG A 187 7.94 -3.29 -3.67
C ARG A 187 6.91 -2.30 -3.14
N CYS A 188 6.98 -1.06 -3.62
CA CYS A 188 6.03 -0.01 -3.24
C CYS A 188 4.74 -0.12 -4.05
N VAL A 189 3.66 0.42 -3.49
CA VAL A 189 2.39 0.64 -4.19
C VAL A 189 2.01 2.11 -4.04
N VAL A 190 1.96 2.81 -5.18
CA VAL A 190 1.58 4.22 -5.23
C VAL A 190 0.24 4.30 -5.94
N HIS A 191 -0.82 4.61 -5.19
CA HIS A 191 -2.19 4.63 -5.71
C HIS A 191 -2.48 5.84 -6.60
N ALA A 192 -3.60 5.77 -7.33
CA ALA A 192 -3.93 6.75 -8.37
C ALA A 192 -3.98 8.21 -7.85
N GLY A 193 -3.49 9.13 -8.65
CA GLY A 193 -3.54 10.57 -8.37
C GLY A 193 -2.54 11.07 -7.32
N VAL A 194 -1.64 10.21 -6.82
CA VAL A 194 -0.56 10.62 -5.91
C VAL A 194 0.40 11.55 -6.63
N VAL A 195 0.86 12.60 -5.93
CA VAL A 195 1.89 13.50 -6.40
C VAL A 195 3.08 13.44 -5.45
N ILE A 196 4.23 13.03 -5.97
CA ILE A 196 5.51 12.93 -5.24
C ILE A 196 6.43 13.99 -5.83
N GLY A 197 6.92 14.92 -4.98
CA GLY A 197 7.88 15.94 -5.39
C GLY A 197 7.28 17.24 -5.93
N ALA A 198 6.01 17.55 -5.56
CA ALA A 198 5.48 18.89 -5.74
C ALA A 198 6.29 19.91 -4.90
N ASP A 199 6.33 21.16 -5.34
CA ASP A 199 6.96 22.23 -4.56
C ASP A 199 6.24 22.41 -3.21
N GLY A 200 7.01 22.47 -2.14
CA GLY A 200 6.52 22.86 -0.82
C GLY A 200 6.11 24.33 -0.76
N PHE A 201 5.35 24.68 0.26
CA PHE A 201 4.90 26.05 0.48
C PHE A 201 6.03 26.92 1.07
N GLY A 202 6.86 27.47 0.19
CA GLY A 202 8.01 28.31 0.53
C GLY A 202 7.91 29.69 -0.11
N PHE A 203 7.64 30.72 0.71
CA PHE A 203 7.54 32.11 0.25
C PHE A 203 8.13 33.08 1.26
N ALA A 204 8.87 34.09 0.77
CA ALA A 204 9.30 35.25 1.57
C ALA A 204 8.33 36.41 1.36
N GLN A 205 7.95 37.08 2.43
CA GLN A 205 7.13 38.29 2.33
C GLN A 205 8.02 39.52 2.16
N HIS A 206 7.76 40.29 1.11
CA HIS A 206 8.46 41.55 0.85
C HIS A 206 7.50 42.61 0.29
N ALA A 207 7.43 43.77 0.92
CA ALA A 207 6.59 44.90 0.50
C ALA A 207 5.11 44.57 0.23
N GLY A 208 4.54 43.59 0.97
CA GLY A 208 3.15 43.12 0.82
C GLY A 208 2.96 42.05 -0.25
N GLU A 209 4.02 41.60 -0.90
CA GLU A 209 4.00 40.56 -1.92
C GLU A 209 4.70 39.28 -1.42
N TRP A 210 4.33 38.12 -2.03
CA TRP A 210 4.95 36.84 -1.76
C TRP A 210 5.95 36.52 -2.85
N VAL A 211 7.23 36.41 -2.49
CA VAL A 211 8.32 35.98 -3.38
C VAL A 211 8.59 34.50 -3.18
N LYS A 212 8.50 33.73 -4.24
CA LYS A 212 8.71 32.27 -4.19
C LYS A 212 10.14 31.94 -3.74
N ILE A 213 10.26 30.95 -2.86
CA ILE A 213 11.51 30.26 -2.53
C ILE A 213 11.50 28.95 -3.28
N GLU A 214 12.44 28.77 -4.21
CA GLU A 214 12.54 27.55 -4.99
C GLU A 214 12.83 26.34 -4.11
N GLN A 215 12.22 25.21 -4.46
CA GLN A 215 12.34 23.96 -3.73
C GLN A 215 13.36 23.06 -4.48
N LEU A 216 14.57 22.97 -3.97
CA LEU A 216 15.74 22.40 -4.66
C LEU A 216 16.08 20.97 -4.22
N GLY A 217 15.47 20.49 -3.13
CA GLY A 217 15.60 19.10 -2.68
C GLY A 217 14.67 18.15 -3.44
N ALA A 218 14.67 16.90 -3.07
CA ALA A 218 13.88 15.83 -3.67
C ALA A 218 12.92 15.18 -2.65
N VAL A 219 12.29 14.07 -3.06
CA VAL A 219 11.60 13.13 -2.18
C VAL A 219 12.28 11.78 -2.30
N LEU A 220 12.64 11.20 -1.17
CA LEU A 220 13.22 9.87 -1.08
C LEU A 220 12.25 8.93 -0.35
N ILE A 221 11.69 7.96 -1.07
CA ILE A 221 10.78 6.95 -0.53
C ILE A 221 11.52 5.63 -0.45
N GLY A 222 11.50 5.01 0.72
CA GLY A 222 12.11 3.70 0.96
C GLY A 222 11.33 2.54 0.35
N ASP A 223 11.69 1.33 0.77
CA ASP A 223 11.11 0.08 0.30
C ASP A 223 9.80 -0.26 1.01
N ASP A 224 8.95 -1.10 0.37
CA ASP A 224 7.71 -1.64 0.95
C ASP A 224 6.71 -0.56 1.42
N VAL A 225 6.76 0.65 0.83
CA VAL A 225 5.86 1.77 1.15
C VAL A 225 4.56 1.65 0.36
N GLU A 226 3.44 1.97 1.02
CA GLU A 226 2.15 2.09 0.33
C GLU A 226 1.59 3.50 0.53
N ILE A 227 1.20 4.15 -0.58
CA ILE A 227 0.72 5.53 -0.61
C ILE A 227 -0.67 5.56 -1.22
N GLY A 228 -1.65 5.95 -0.43
CA GLY A 228 -3.07 6.04 -0.79
C GLY A 228 -3.36 7.13 -1.82
N ALA A 229 -4.52 7.01 -2.47
CA ALA A 229 -4.91 7.86 -3.57
C ALA A 229 -4.94 9.36 -3.21
N ASN A 230 -4.49 10.21 -4.15
CA ASN A 230 -4.46 11.67 -4.02
C ASN A 230 -3.65 12.19 -2.81
N THR A 231 -2.74 11.41 -2.27
CA THR A 231 -1.75 11.86 -1.29
C THR A 231 -0.70 12.72 -1.99
N CYS A 232 -0.30 13.81 -1.35
CA CYS A 232 0.77 14.69 -1.83
C CYS A 232 1.96 14.64 -0.87
N ILE A 233 3.16 14.50 -1.43
CA ILE A 233 4.43 14.52 -0.71
C ILE A 233 5.30 15.59 -1.35
N ASP A 234 5.45 16.71 -0.64
CA ASP A 234 6.21 17.86 -1.15
C ASP A 234 7.71 17.57 -1.10
N ARG A 235 8.43 18.07 -2.08
CA ARG A 235 9.89 18.04 -2.10
C ARG A 235 10.50 18.94 -1.05
N GLY A 236 11.71 18.67 -0.63
CA GLY A 236 12.38 19.51 0.32
C GLY A 236 12.87 20.83 -0.28
N ALA A 237 13.04 21.85 0.56
CA ALA A 237 13.51 23.15 0.11
C ALA A 237 15.00 23.13 -0.27
N LEU A 238 15.88 22.63 0.61
CA LEU A 238 17.33 22.48 0.36
C LEU A 238 17.81 21.05 0.61
N GLY A 239 17.24 20.35 1.56
CA GLY A 239 17.44 18.93 1.80
C GLY A 239 16.14 18.19 1.42
N ASP A 240 16.14 16.87 1.51
CA ASP A 240 15.05 16.04 1.00
C ASP A 240 13.92 15.85 2.00
N THR A 241 12.73 15.53 1.49
CA THR A 241 11.66 14.90 2.24
C THR A 241 11.87 13.39 2.20
N VAL A 242 11.80 12.72 3.35
CA VAL A 242 12.17 11.31 3.48
C VAL A 242 11.02 10.48 4.06
N ILE A 243 10.65 9.42 3.37
CA ILE A 243 9.67 8.41 3.80
C ILE A 243 10.40 7.09 4.00
N GLY A 244 10.46 6.61 5.25
CA GLY A 244 11.15 5.37 5.62
C GLY A 244 10.50 4.11 5.07
N ASN A 245 11.22 2.98 5.20
CA ASN A 245 10.74 1.68 4.74
C ASN A 245 9.44 1.26 5.44
N GLY A 246 8.58 0.57 4.73
CA GLY A 246 7.35 -0.01 5.29
C GLY A 246 6.27 0.99 5.70
N VAL A 247 6.46 2.30 5.48
CA VAL A 247 5.47 3.34 5.80
C VAL A 247 4.17 3.11 5.02
N LYS A 248 3.04 3.35 5.68
CA LYS A 248 1.69 3.30 5.09
C LYS A 248 1.01 4.65 5.22
N LEU A 249 0.75 5.29 4.11
CA LEU A 249 -0.03 6.52 4.02
C LEU A 249 -1.38 6.19 3.37
N ASP A 250 -2.45 6.55 4.02
CA ASP A 250 -3.80 6.41 3.46
C ASP A 250 -4.11 7.53 2.46
N ASN A 251 -5.33 7.60 1.98
CA ASN A 251 -5.75 8.58 0.98
C ASN A 251 -5.74 10.01 1.52
N LEU A 252 -5.44 10.98 0.64
CA LEU A 252 -5.52 12.41 0.94
C LEU A 252 -4.57 12.86 2.08
N VAL A 253 -3.47 12.15 2.31
CA VAL A 253 -2.44 12.59 3.26
C VAL A 253 -1.61 13.70 2.64
N GLN A 254 -1.29 14.75 3.41
CA GLN A 254 -0.36 15.81 3.00
C GLN A 254 0.92 15.73 3.82
N ILE A 255 2.04 15.49 3.15
CA ILE A 255 3.38 15.55 3.72
C ILE A 255 4.08 16.81 3.19
N GLY A 256 4.34 17.75 4.08
CA GLY A 256 5.04 19.00 3.74
C GLY A 256 6.52 18.82 3.49
N HIS A 257 7.17 19.86 2.95
CA HIS A 257 8.57 19.86 2.59
C HIS A 257 9.51 19.54 3.77
N ASN A 258 10.59 18.82 3.52
CA ASN A 258 11.61 18.46 4.53
C ASN A 258 11.08 17.61 5.70
N VAL A 259 9.90 17.01 5.59
CA VAL A 259 9.38 16.06 6.59
C VAL A 259 10.17 14.76 6.51
N HIS A 260 10.46 14.18 7.65
CA HIS A 260 11.02 12.83 7.76
C HIS A 260 10.03 11.93 8.49
N VAL A 261 9.65 10.82 7.86
CA VAL A 261 8.78 9.80 8.45
C VAL A 261 9.60 8.53 8.66
N GLY A 262 9.72 8.10 9.91
CA GLY A 262 10.43 6.87 10.30
C GLY A 262 9.73 5.61 9.80
N GLU A 263 10.50 4.54 9.71
CA GLU A 263 10.06 3.26 9.15
C GLU A 263 8.83 2.67 9.86
N HIS A 264 8.02 1.90 9.11
CA HIS A 264 6.81 1.22 9.61
C HIS A 264 5.77 2.12 10.29
N THR A 265 5.84 3.44 10.08
CA THR A 265 4.81 4.38 10.55
C THR A 265 3.59 4.32 9.64
N ALA A 266 2.39 4.39 10.23
CA ALA A 266 1.12 4.39 9.51
C ALA A 266 0.33 5.67 9.78
N MET A 267 -0.18 6.31 8.72
CA MET A 267 -1.02 7.50 8.79
C MET A 267 -2.34 7.24 8.07
N ALA A 268 -3.44 7.43 8.78
CA ALA A 268 -4.78 7.26 8.23
C ALA A 268 -5.18 8.48 7.37
N GLY A 269 -6.34 8.39 6.72
CA GLY A 269 -6.79 9.38 5.74
C GLY A 269 -6.83 10.82 6.22
N CYS A 270 -6.51 11.74 5.34
CA CYS A 270 -6.55 13.18 5.58
C CYS A 270 -5.59 13.68 6.67
N VAL A 271 -4.55 12.92 7.04
CA VAL A 271 -3.51 13.39 7.96
C VAL A 271 -2.70 14.49 7.27
N GLY A 272 -2.41 15.57 8.00
CA GLY A 272 -1.52 16.66 7.57
C GLY A 272 -0.25 16.71 8.42
N VAL A 273 0.93 16.68 7.79
CA VAL A 273 2.22 16.87 8.43
C VAL A 273 2.89 18.09 7.83
N ALA A 274 3.02 19.15 8.64
CA ALA A 274 3.60 20.41 8.18
C ALA A 274 5.12 20.32 8.06
N GLY A 275 5.69 21.23 7.28
CA GLY A 275 7.09 21.23 6.88
C GLY A 275 8.10 21.07 8.01
N SER A 276 9.17 20.34 7.74
CA SER A 276 10.29 20.08 8.64
C SER A 276 9.95 19.30 9.91
N ALA A 277 8.77 18.71 10.00
CA ALA A 277 8.44 17.79 11.12
C ALA A 277 9.20 16.47 10.98
N ARG A 278 9.53 15.87 12.11
CA ARG A 278 10.18 14.54 12.20
C ARG A 278 9.25 13.58 12.93
N ILE A 279 8.84 12.54 12.26
CA ILE A 279 7.99 11.48 12.81
C ILE A 279 8.87 10.25 13.01
N GLY A 280 8.89 9.69 14.22
CA GLY A 280 9.65 8.49 14.54
C GLY A 280 9.14 7.24 13.83
N ALA A 281 9.82 6.13 14.06
CA ALA A 281 9.45 4.82 13.55
C ALA A 281 8.25 4.22 14.32
N HIS A 282 7.51 3.30 13.67
CA HIS A 282 6.40 2.55 14.28
C HIS A 282 5.30 3.44 14.90
N CYS A 283 5.16 4.68 14.45
CA CYS A 283 4.08 5.57 14.89
C CYS A 283 2.77 5.22 14.19
N THR A 284 1.65 5.58 14.83
CA THR A 284 0.33 5.50 14.21
C THR A 284 -0.39 6.84 14.36
N VAL A 285 -0.84 7.41 13.25
CA VAL A 285 -1.51 8.72 13.23
C VAL A 285 -2.93 8.54 12.71
N GLY A 286 -3.91 8.83 13.58
CA GLY A 286 -5.34 8.71 13.29
C GLY A 286 -5.81 9.73 12.25
N GLY A 287 -6.87 9.38 11.51
CA GLY A 287 -7.38 10.18 10.39
C GLY A 287 -7.71 11.63 10.77
N GLY A 288 -7.40 12.54 9.87
CA GLY A 288 -7.62 13.98 10.05
C GLY A 288 -6.76 14.66 11.12
N ALA A 289 -5.77 13.96 11.69
CA ALA A 289 -4.84 14.57 12.62
C ALA A 289 -3.85 15.49 11.88
N ILE A 290 -3.38 16.54 12.57
CA ILE A 290 -2.43 17.53 12.04
C ILE A 290 -1.21 17.56 12.96
N VAL A 291 -0.02 17.45 12.39
CA VAL A 291 1.26 17.68 13.08
C VAL A 291 1.85 18.99 12.58
N LEU A 292 2.06 19.95 13.47
CA LEU A 292 2.62 21.26 13.10
C LEU A 292 4.10 21.15 12.71
N GLY A 293 4.59 22.15 12.00
CA GLY A 293 5.95 22.18 11.47
C GLY A 293 7.03 22.22 12.54
N HIS A 294 8.23 21.71 12.20
CA HIS A 294 9.41 21.69 13.05
C HIS A 294 9.27 20.91 14.37
N LEU A 295 8.27 20.07 14.49
CA LEU A 295 8.07 19.21 15.65
C LEU A 295 8.76 17.85 15.44
N ALA A 296 9.10 17.19 16.57
CA ALA A 296 9.59 15.83 16.58
C ALA A 296 8.67 14.91 17.41
N LEU A 297 8.26 13.80 16.84
CA LEU A 297 7.63 12.67 17.54
C LEU A 297 8.67 11.56 17.63
N VAL A 298 8.85 11.01 18.85
CA VAL A 298 9.72 9.85 19.03
C VAL A 298 9.07 8.58 18.45
N ASP A 299 9.80 7.45 18.48
CA ASP A 299 9.27 6.17 18.01
C ASP A 299 8.06 5.69 18.81
N ASN A 300 7.20 4.88 18.18
CA ASN A 300 6.05 4.23 18.82
C ASN A 300 4.98 5.18 19.39
N VAL A 301 4.88 6.41 18.87
CA VAL A 301 3.83 7.35 19.28
C VAL A 301 2.50 7.02 18.58
N HIS A 302 1.41 7.06 19.35
CA HIS A 302 0.05 6.98 18.81
C HIS A 302 -0.65 8.34 18.92
N ILE A 303 -1.10 8.89 17.79
CA ILE A 303 -1.91 10.11 17.70
C ILE A 303 -3.35 9.72 17.37
N SER A 304 -4.30 10.12 18.22
CA SER A 304 -5.73 9.89 17.98
C SER A 304 -6.25 10.69 16.79
N ALA A 305 -7.33 10.20 16.17
CA ALA A 305 -7.97 10.88 15.05
C ALA A 305 -8.38 12.33 15.41
N ALA A 306 -8.32 13.23 14.43
CA ALA A 306 -8.69 14.64 14.53
C ALA A 306 -7.90 15.44 15.60
N SER A 307 -6.73 14.93 16.02
CA SER A 307 -5.86 15.65 16.97
C SER A 307 -5.01 16.70 16.25
N VAL A 308 -4.69 17.80 16.96
CA VAL A 308 -3.67 18.76 16.54
C VAL A 308 -2.48 18.67 17.48
N VAL A 309 -1.33 18.24 16.94
CA VAL A 309 -0.07 18.13 17.69
C VAL A 309 0.65 19.46 17.59
N MET A 310 0.78 20.17 18.73
CA MET A 310 1.32 21.52 18.82
C MET A 310 2.69 21.58 19.47
N ARG A 311 3.24 20.45 19.95
CA ARG A 311 4.56 20.33 20.59
C ARG A 311 5.15 18.97 20.32
N SER A 312 6.46 18.86 20.38
CA SER A 312 7.17 17.59 20.29
C SER A 312 6.79 16.62 21.40
N ILE A 313 6.81 15.35 21.10
CA ILE A 313 6.44 14.24 21.99
C ILE A 313 7.63 13.27 22.07
#